data_9f45bd46fef6282b96eb4277b5208524
#
_entry.id   9f45bd46fef6282b96eb4277b5208524
#
_cell.length_a   1.000
_cell.length_b   1.000
_cell.length_c   1.000
_cell.angle_alpha   90.00
_cell.angle_beta   90.00
_cell.angle_gamma   90.00
#
_symmetry.space_group_name_H-M   'P 1'
#
loop_
_entity.id
_entity.type
_entity.pdbx_description
1 polymer ?
#
loop_
_entity_poly.entity_id
_entity_poly.type
_entity_poly.pdbx_seq_one_letter_code
_entity_poly.pdbx_strand_id
1 'polypeptide(L)'
;MVVKLSSVDPDIRRYASEDGMYRRETMYYRELEGESGIPVPDCYFADLDPGSGDFVLLLEDLTGLQEGDEIAGCSLQQAELVVRTLARLHARWWNDRRVAG
;
A
#
# COMPACT_ATOMS: atom_id res chain seq x y z
N MET A 1 15.75 -2.38 5.23
CA MET A 1 14.46 -1.88 5.75
C MET A 1 14.19 -0.49 5.19
N VAL A 2 12.98 -0.27 4.73
CA VAL A 2 12.55 1.02 4.19
C VAL A 2 11.62 1.68 5.21
N VAL A 3 11.83 2.98 5.46
CA VAL A 3 10.98 3.77 6.34
C VAL A 3 10.14 4.71 5.47
N LYS A 4 8.82 4.63 5.59
CA LYS A 4 7.90 5.53 4.91
C LYS A 4 7.24 6.45 5.93
N LEU A 5 7.31 7.75 5.70
CA LEU A 5 6.79 8.78 6.61
C LEU A 5 5.81 9.69 5.88
N SER A 6 5.03 10.44 6.66
CA SER A 6 4.19 11.50 6.11
C SER A 6 5.04 12.55 5.39
N SER A 7 4.48 13.16 4.34
CA SER A 7 5.16 14.24 3.62
C SER A 7 5.46 15.42 4.56
N VAL A 8 6.60 16.06 4.36
CA VAL A 8 6.94 17.31 5.04
C VAL A 8 6.28 18.52 4.39
N ASP A 9 5.80 18.39 3.14
CA ASP A 9 5.04 19.44 2.46
C ASP A 9 3.65 19.55 3.08
N PRO A 10 3.26 20.71 3.65
CA PRO A 10 1.97 20.85 4.33
C PRO A 10 0.77 20.61 3.43
N ASP A 11 0.85 20.97 2.16
CA ASP A 11 -0.26 20.80 1.22
C ASP A 11 -0.45 19.33 0.84
N ILE A 12 0.63 18.64 0.54
CA ILE A 12 0.59 17.19 0.22
C ILE A 12 0.11 16.41 1.45
N ARG A 13 0.65 16.73 2.63
CA ARG A 13 0.29 16.09 3.88
C ARG A 13 -1.20 16.26 4.19
N ARG A 14 -1.72 17.48 4.05
CA ARG A 14 -3.14 17.77 4.25
C ARG A 14 -4.01 17.00 3.27
N TYR A 15 -3.66 17.01 1.98
CA TYR A 15 -4.40 16.28 0.95
C TYR A 15 -4.45 14.78 1.25
N ALA A 16 -3.31 14.19 1.57
CA ALA A 16 -3.23 12.77 1.87
C ALA A 16 -4.02 12.40 3.14
N SER A 17 -4.00 13.27 4.15
CA SER A 17 -4.75 13.05 5.39
C SER A 17 -6.26 13.17 5.16
N GLU A 18 -6.72 14.18 4.42
CA GLU A 18 -8.13 14.37 4.10
C GLU A 18 -8.70 13.27 3.23
N ASP A 19 -7.91 12.78 2.27
CA ASP A 19 -8.29 11.66 1.41
C ASP A 19 -8.25 10.30 2.13
N GLY A 20 -7.62 10.26 3.31
CA GLY A 20 -7.48 9.03 4.08
C GLY A 20 -6.40 8.08 3.57
N MET A 21 -5.46 8.55 2.74
CA MET A 21 -4.40 7.70 2.16
C MET A 21 -3.53 7.07 3.25
N TYR A 22 -3.06 7.87 4.22
CA TYR A 22 -2.20 7.37 5.30
C TYR A 22 -2.94 6.37 6.18
N ARG A 23 -4.20 6.64 6.48
CA ARG A 23 -5.04 5.73 7.28
C ARG A 23 -5.26 4.41 6.57
N ARG A 24 -5.60 4.43 5.28
CA ARG A 24 -5.85 3.21 4.51
C ARG A 24 -4.59 2.35 4.41
N GLU A 25 -3.46 2.97 4.12
CA GLU A 25 -2.18 2.26 4.00
C GLU A 25 -1.77 1.64 5.35
N THR A 26 -1.89 2.40 6.43
CA THR A 26 -1.57 1.91 7.77
C THR A 26 -2.47 0.73 8.16
N MET A 27 -3.78 0.85 7.95
CA MET A 27 -4.73 -0.22 8.25
C MET A 27 -4.47 -1.47 7.43
N TYR A 28 -4.12 -1.32 6.15
CA TYR A 28 -3.79 -2.46 5.31
C TYR A 28 -2.66 -3.29 5.92
N TYR A 29 -1.56 -2.64 6.29
CA TYR A 29 -0.42 -3.35 6.84
C TYR A 29 -0.66 -3.89 8.25
N ARG A 30 -1.49 -3.23 9.05
CA ARG A 30 -1.78 -3.70 10.41
C ARG A 30 -2.78 -4.85 10.45
N GLU A 31 -3.74 -4.88 9.54
CA GLU A 31 -4.91 -5.74 9.68
C GLU A 31 -5.11 -6.71 8.51
N LEU A 32 -4.66 -6.38 7.31
CA LEU A 32 -5.03 -7.12 6.11
C LEU A 32 -3.87 -7.79 5.39
N GLU A 33 -2.64 -7.34 5.60
CA GLU A 33 -1.48 -7.77 4.82
C GLU A 33 -1.31 -9.29 4.79
N GLY A 34 -1.41 -9.96 5.95
CA GLY A 34 -1.23 -11.41 6.04
C GLY A 34 -2.30 -12.23 5.33
N GLU A 35 -3.40 -11.61 4.95
CA GLU A 35 -4.54 -12.27 4.31
C GLU A 35 -4.81 -11.78 2.89
N SER A 36 -3.96 -10.92 2.34
CA SER A 36 -4.22 -10.27 1.06
C SER A 36 -4.23 -11.22 -0.14
N GLY A 37 -3.49 -12.33 -0.04
CA GLY A 37 -3.40 -13.29 -1.13
C GLY A 37 -2.50 -12.86 -2.28
N ILE A 38 -1.80 -11.73 -2.15
CA ILE A 38 -0.85 -11.23 -3.14
C ILE A 38 0.51 -10.94 -2.50
N PRO A 39 1.61 -10.94 -3.28
CA PRO A 39 2.91 -10.57 -2.76
C PRO A 39 2.95 -9.09 -2.39
N VAL A 40 3.37 -8.80 -1.17
CA VAL A 40 3.59 -7.44 -0.67
C VAL A 40 4.86 -7.44 0.18
N PRO A 41 5.50 -6.27 0.40
CA PRO A 41 6.63 -6.21 1.33
C PRO A 41 6.17 -6.59 2.74
N ASP A 42 7.03 -7.30 3.48
CA ASP A 42 6.78 -7.52 4.91
C ASP A 42 6.75 -6.18 5.63
N CYS A 43 5.79 -5.99 6.50
CA CYS A 43 5.68 -4.81 7.33
C CYS A 43 6.10 -5.14 8.77
N TYR A 44 7.16 -4.48 9.23
CA TYR A 44 7.70 -4.71 10.58
C TYR A 44 7.00 -3.84 11.63
N PHE A 45 6.50 -2.69 11.21
CA PHE A 45 5.79 -1.76 12.11
C PHE A 45 4.94 -0.80 11.28
N ALA A 46 3.73 -0.47 11.76
CA ALA A 46 2.84 0.51 11.14
C ALA A 46 2.08 1.26 12.22
N ASP A 47 2.12 2.58 12.19
CA ASP A 47 1.38 3.40 13.13
C ASP A 47 1.00 4.74 12.52
N LEU A 48 -0.08 5.33 13.02
CA LEU A 48 -0.63 6.60 12.57
C LEU A 48 -1.16 7.38 13.76
N ASP A 49 -0.77 8.66 13.85
CA ASP A 49 -1.42 9.62 14.75
C ASP A 49 -2.51 10.38 13.99
N PRO A 50 -3.79 10.10 14.22
CA PRO A 50 -4.87 10.78 13.50
C PRO A 50 -4.95 12.27 13.81
N GLY A 51 -4.44 12.72 14.95
CA GLY A 51 -4.46 14.13 15.33
C GLY A 51 -3.49 14.98 14.52
N SER A 52 -2.28 14.49 14.30
CA SER A 52 -1.23 15.23 13.58
C SER A 52 -1.11 14.84 12.11
N GLY A 53 -1.62 13.67 11.73
CA GLY A 53 -1.39 13.08 10.41
C GLY A 53 -0.01 12.46 10.26
N ASP A 54 0.77 12.36 11.35
CA ASP A 54 2.05 11.64 11.31
C ASP A 54 1.80 10.15 11.17
N PHE A 55 2.52 9.52 10.23
CA PHE A 55 2.46 8.07 10.12
C PHE A 55 3.86 7.52 9.81
N VAL A 56 4.05 6.26 10.15
CA VAL A 56 5.29 5.54 9.89
C VAL A 56 4.99 4.10 9.46
N LEU A 57 5.68 3.67 8.42
CA LEU A 57 5.72 2.27 8.02
C LEU A 57 7.18 1.84 7.97
N LEU A 58 7.50 0.70 8.58
CA LEU A 58 8.79 0.04 8.46
C LEU A 58 8.59 -1.20 7.60
N LEU A 59 9.09 -1.16 6.37
CA LEU A 59 8.84 -2.17 5.36
C LEU A 59 10.10 -2.92 4.98
N GLU A 60 9.92 -4.11 4.46
CA GLU A 60 10.97 -4.89 3.82
C GLU A 60 11.60 -4.11 2.67
N ASP A 61 12.92 -4.19 2.55
CA ASP A 61 13.66 -3.56 1.46
C ASP A 61 13.59 -4.43 0.20
N LEU A 62 13.00 -3.90 -0.85
CA LEU A 62 12.82 -4.58 -2.12
C LEU A 62 13.81 -4.11 -3.20
N THR A 63 14.94 -3.51 -2.84
CA THR A 63 15.91 -2.97 -3.81
C THR A 63 16.44 -4.02 -4.80
N GLY A 64 16.36 -5.30 -4.48
CA GLY A 64 16.74 -6.38 -5.41
C GLY A 64 15.71 -6.63 -6.52
N LEU A 65 14.53 -6.03 -6.46
CA LEU A 65 13.48 -6.20 -7.45
C LEU A 65 13.48 -5.06 -8.47
N GLN A 66 13.05 -5.37 -9.68
CA GLN A 66 12.94 -4.37 -10.75
C GLN A 66 11.70 -3.51 -10.55
N GLU A 67 11.89 -2.20 -10.54
CA GLU A 67 10.79 -1.23 -10.53
C GLU A 67 10.30 -0.98 -11.95
N GLY A 68 8.98 -0.82 -12.11
CA GLY A 68 8.38 -0.46 -13.39
C GLY A 68 8.66 1.00 -13.75
N ASP A 69 8.54 1.32 -15.04
CA ASP A 69 8.68 2.68 -15.56
C ASP A 69 7.36 3.09 -16.22
N GLU A 70 6.73 4.12 -15.71
CA GLU A 70 5.43 4.60 -16.19
C GLU A 70 5.49 5.09 -17.64
N ILE A 71 6.62 5.64 -18.06
CA ILE A 71 6.80 6.15 -19.44
C ILE A 71 7.05 5.01 -20.41
N ALA A 72 7.92 4.08 -20.05
CA ALA A 72 8.24 2.93 -20.90
C ALA A 72 7.09 1.92 -20.95
N GLY A 73 6.22 1.94 -19.94
CA GLY A 73 5.14 0.96 -19.83
C GLY A 73 5.63 -0.41 -19.42
N CYS A 74 4.88 -1.44 -19.77
CA CYS A 74 5.20 -2.82 -19.45
C CYS A 74 4.91 -3.75 -20.62
N SER A 75 5.46 -4.97 -20.58
CA SER A 75 5.16 -6.00 -21.57
C SER A 75 3.74 -6.53 -21.39
N LEU A 76 3.22 -7.19 -22.43
CA LEU A 76 1.92 -7.86 -22.34
C LEU A 76 1.90 -8.93 -21.24
N GLN A 77 3.00 -9.67 -21.09
CA GLN A 77 3.12 -10.67 -20.03
C GLN A 77 3.08 -10.05 -18.64
N GLN A 78 3.76 -8.92 -18.44
CA GLN A 78 3.72 -8.18 -17.18
C GLN A 78 2.33 -7.65 -16.89
N ALA A 79 1.65 -7.10 -17.89
CA ALA A 79 0.28 -6.61 -17.76
C ALA A 79 -0.68 -7.74 -17.37
N GLU A 80 -0.55 -8.91 -17.99
CA GLU A 80 -1.35 -10.08 -17.66
C GLU A 80 -1.15 -10.52 -16.22
N LEU A 81 0.11 -10.55 -15.75
CA LEU A 81 0.43 -10.91 -14.37
C LEU A 81 -0.20 -9.94 -13.38
N VAL A 82 -0.13 -8.64 -13.64
CA VAL A 82 -0.75 -7.61 -12.79
C VAL A 82 -2.26 -7.79 -12.73
N VAL A 83 -2.93 -7.98 -13.87
CA VAL A 83 -4.39 -8.17 -13.92
C VAL A 83 -4.80 -9.43 -13.17
N ARG A 84 -4.08 -10.54 -13.31
CA ARG A 84 -4.37 -11.78 -12.59
C ARG A 84 -4.18 -11.60 -11.09
N THR A 85 -3.14 -10.88 -10.68
CA THR A 85 -2.88 -10.58 -9.26
C THR A 85 -3.99 -9.71 -8.67
N LEU A 86 -4.43 -8.67 -9.38
CA LEU A 86 -5.55 -7.83 -8.97
C LEU A 86 -6.85 -8.65 -8.88
N ALA A 87 -7.09 -9.55 -9.81
CA ALA A 87 -8.27 -10.40 -9.77
C ALA A 87 -8.29 -11.28 -8.50
N ARG A 88 -7.14 -11.83 -8.11
CA ARG A 88 -7.04 -12.59 -6.86
C ARG A 88 -7.30 -11.73 -5.63
N LEU A 89 -6.76 -10.52 -5.62
CA LEU A 89 -7.00 -9.57 -4.53
C LEU A 89 -8.49 -9.22 -4.42
N HIS A 90 -9.13 -8.88 -5.54
CA HIS A 90 -10.55 -8.54 -5.57
C HIS A 90 -11.41 -9.73 -5.15
N ALA A 91 -11.10 -10.92 -5.61
CA ALA A 91 -11.84 -12.13 -5.22
C ALA A 91 -11.73 -12.42 -3.72
N ARG A 92 -10.53 -12.25 -3.16
CA ARG A 92 -10.30 -12.48 -1.73
C ARG A 92 -11.11 -11.54 -0.85
N TRP A 93 -11.24 -10.28 -1.25
CA TRP A 93 -11.88 -9.24 -0.45
C TRP A 93 -13.30 -8.90 -0.89
N TRP A 94 -13.84 -9.60 -1.88
CA TRP A 94 -15.19 -9.34 -2.38
C TRP A 94 -16.21 -9.53 -1.25
N ASN A 95 -16.98 -8.47 -0.97
CA ASN A 95 -17.97 -8.44 0.11
C ASN A 95 -17.41 -8.68 1.52
N ASP A 96 -16.11 -8.55 1.72
CA ASP A 96 -15.53 -8.62 3.06
C ASP A 96 -15.89 -7.35 3.85
N ARG A 97 -16.43 -7.54 5.04
CA ARG A 97 -16.91 -6.41 5.88
C ARG A 97 -15.79 -5.47 6.32
N ARG A 98 -14.56 -5.97 6.44
CA ARG A 98 -13.42 -5.17 6.87
C ARG A 98 -13.04 -4.09 5.85
N VAL A 99 -13.38 -4.28 4.58
CA VAL A 99 -13.09 -3.32 3.51
C VAL A 99 -14.33 -2.60 2.99
N ALA A 100 -15.51 -2.99 3.41
CA ALA A 100 -16.79 -2.44 2.95
C ALA A 100 -17.23 -1.18 3.74
N GLY A 101 -16.41 -0.71 4.63
CA GLY A 101 -16.71 0.47 5.43
C GLY A 101 -16.27 1.76 4.82
#